data_c191b728a789ca474b485e8d692a8709
#
_entry.id   c191b728a789ca474b485e8d692a8709
#
_cell.length_a   1.000
_cell.length_b   1.000
_cell.length_c   1.000
_cell.angle_alpha   90.00
_cell.angle_beta   90.00
_cell.angle_gamma   90.00
#
_symmetry.space_group_name_H-M   'P 1'
#
loop_
_entity.id
_entity.type
_entity.pdbx_description
1 polymer ?
#
loop_
_entity_poly.entity_id
_entity_poly.type
_entity_poly.pdbx_seq_one_letter_code
_entity_poly.pdbx_strand_id
1 'polypeptide(L)'
;MHVYNPLLVLKISESVHKHSILKPHIKYIGNIHGNEVVGRELLLHLIDYLVTNYRRNSTVTRILQTSVVHILPTINPDGYARATLGDCTSVVGRYNRRMSDLNRNFNENPASSKKIEPETRAIMNWIRSNTFVLSASFHGGAVVVNYPFDYTRGNMDKIAYSKSPDDDVFVYLALNYSRSHHDMHHSINCSTNEYFKDGITNGAAWYPLKGGMQDYNYYHGVMEITVELSCCKYPPAETLQVYWEKNKRALINYLQLVHMGVKGLIMDESGNPVFRAKLSIDDRYITFRSSKFGEYWRLLLPGNYILKVKARGFRDYLSQPFRVIPGRVHRLDVVLTRRNSLTTNRRKSQKTTSLLREVTTQNMLSIKGATKPMKTTQQHTQKVVENSHEDKLSKAHTTQALRPSTYFLQWAFLFTFTQFL
;
A
#
# COMPACT_ATOMS: atom_id res chain seq x y z
N MET A 1 -17.25 1.35 -29.59
CA MET A 1 -15.93 1.48 -28.92
C MET A 1 -16.14 1.40 -27.43
N HIS A 2 -15.52 0.42 -26.73
CA HIS A 2 -15.54 0.41 -25.28
C HIS A 2 -14.47 1.38 -24.78
N VAL A 3 -14.88 2.54 -24.30
CA VAL A 3 -13.97 3.46 -23.59
C VAL A 3 -13.74 2.87 -22.20
N TYR A 4 -12.54 2.40 -21.93
CA TYR A 4 -12.12 2.00 -20.59
C TYR A 4 -11.54 3.22 -19.87
N ASN A 5 -12.04 3.49 -18.67
CA ASN A 5 -11.42 4.49 -17.80
C ASN A 5 -10.16 3.91 -17.18
N PRO A 6 -9.00 4.50 -17.38
CA PRO A 6 -7.76 3.98 -16.80
C PRO A 6 -7.73 4.14 -15.28
N LEU A 7 -7.14 3.17 -14.59
CA LEU A 7 -6.81 3.29 -13.17
C LEU A 7 -5.47 4.00 -13.03
N LEU A 8 -5.47 5.16 -12.39
CA LEU A 8 -4.29 6.00 -12.24
C LEU A 8 -3.68 5.86 -10.84
N VAL A 9 -2.45 5.39 -10.77
CA VAL A 9 -1.66 5.33 -9.54
C VAL A 9 -0.60 6.40 -9.55
N LEU A 10 -0.59 7.22 -8.50
CA LEU A 10 0.52 8.13 -8.24
C LEU A 10 1.51 7.48 -7.30
N LYS A 11 2.77 7.41 -7.71
CA LYS A 11 3.89 6.94 -6.91
C LYS A 11 4.71 8.13 -6.42
N ILE A 12 4.86 8.28 -5.10
CA ILE A 12 5.53 9.42 -4.46
C ILE A 12 6.70 8.92 -3.62
N SER A 13 7.87 9.48 -3.82
CA SER A 13 9.08 9.20 -3.04
C SER A 13 10.17 10.22 -3.40
N GLU A 14 11.18 10.40 -2.57
CA GLU A 14 12.37 11.21 -2.91
C GLU A 14 13.06 10.72 -4.19
N SER A 15 13.02 9.40 -4.47
CA SER A 15 13.55 8.82 -5.69
C SER A 15 12.58 7.79 -6.25
N VAL A 16 11.83 8.17 -7.29
CA VAL A 16 10.80 7.30 -7.90
C VAL A 16 11.32 6.51 -9.11
N HIS A 17 12.39 6.99 -9.76
CA HIS A 17 12.94 6.40 -10.98
C HIS A 17 13.98 5.30 -10.73
N LYS A 18 14.60 5.28 -9.53
CA LYS A 18 15.60 4.29 -9.16
C LYS A 18 15.08 3.40 -8.04
N HIS A 19 15.35 2.11 -8.16
CA HIS A 19 15.09 1.19 -7.05
C HIS A 19 16.06 1.48 -5.91
N SER A 20 15.53 1.69 -4.72
CA SER A 20 16.32 1.89 -3.50
C SER A 20 16.19 0.63 -2.63
N ILE A 21 17.29 -0.07 -2.43
CA ILE A 21 17.33 -1.32 -1.66
C ILE A 21 16.75 -1.12 -0.26
N LEU A 22 15.84 -2.03 0.13
CA LEU A 22 15.16 -2.04 1.42
C LEU A 22 14.33 -0.78 1.73
N LYS A 23 13.87 -0.08 0.69
CA LYS A 23 12.88 0.98 0.80
C LYS A 23 11.48 0.38 0.60
N PRO A 24 10.67 0.26 1.67
CA PRO A 24 9.39 -0.44 1.60
C PRO A 24 8.36 0.33 0.78
N HIS A 25 7.48 -0.40 0.10
CA HIS A 25 6.36 0.15 -0.65
C HIS A 25 5.07 0.06 0.17
N ILE A 26 4.34 1.17 0.23
CA ILE A 26 3.03 1.30 0.87
C ILE A 26 2.02 1.68 -0.20
N LYS A 27 0.79 1.20 -0.10
CA LYS A 27 -0.29 1.66 -0.97
C LYS A 27 -1.52 2.10 -0.20
N TYR A 28 -2.14 3.17 -0.66
CA TYR A 28 -3.43 3.66 -0.24
C TYR A 28 -4.40 3.61 -1.43
N ILE A 29 -5.58 3.07 -1.20
CA ILE A 29 -6.57 2.79 -2.23
C ILE A 29 -7.91 3.32 -1.79
N GLY A 30 -8.62 4.03 -2.67
CA GLY A 30 -9.96 4.53 -2.41
C GLY A 30 -10.98 4.11 -3.46
N ASN A 31 -12.25 4.30 -3.11
CA ASN A 31 -13.37 4.29 -4.03
C ASN A 31 -13.51 2.97 -4.81
N ILE A 32 -13.35 1.83 -4.13
CA ILE A 32 -13.68 0.51 -4.69
C ILE A 32 -15.19 0.37 -4.86
N HIS A 33 -15.98 0.94 -3.93
CA HIS A 33 -17.38 1.27 -4.15
C HIS A 33 -17.45 2.71 -4.63
N GLY A 34 -17.97 2.93 -5.83
CA GLY A 34 -17.88 4.25 -6.47
C GLY A 34 -18.65 5.36 -5.74
N ASN A 35 -19.68 5.01 -4.97
CA ASN A 35 -20.45 5.94 -4.15
C ASN A 35 -19.81 6.28 -2.79
N GLU A 36 -18.71 5.64 -2.40
CA GLU A 36 -17.97 5.91 -1.16
C GLU A 36 -16.84 6.91 -1.47
N VAL A 37 -17.19 8.20 -1.50
CA VAL A 37 -16.36 9.24 -2.16
C VAL A 37 -15.35 9.89 -1.21
N VAL A 38 -15.60 9.89 0.10
CA VAL A 38 -14.73 10.58 1.07
C VAL A 38 -13.28 10.10 0.95
N GLY A 39 -13.05 8.77 0.88
CA GLY A 39 -11.72 8.20 0.75
C GLY A 39 -10.98 8.68 -0.51
N ARG A 40 -11.68 8.78 -1.65
CA ARG A 40 -11.14 9.32 -2.91
C ARG A 40 -10.63 10.75 -2.71
N GLU A 41 -11.44 11.62 -2.14
CA GLU A 41 -11.12 13.03 -1.96
C GLU A 41 -9.99 13.23 -0.94
N LEU A 42 -10.01 12.49 0.17
CA LEU A 42 -8.93 12.54 1.15
C LEU A 42 -7.58 12.06 0.58
N LEU A 43 -7.59 11.10 -0.33
CA LEU A 43 -6.37 10.66 -1.01
C LEU A 43 -5.82 11.71 -1.97
N LEU A 44 -6.67 12.49 -2.64
CA LEU A 44 -6.25 13.65 -3.44
C LEU A 44 -5.63 14.74 -2.56
N HIS A 45 -6.27 15.06 -1.42
CA HIS A 45 -5.71 15.98 -0.42
C HIS A 45 -4.37 15.47 0.14
N LEU A 46 -4.24 14.15 0.38
CA LEU A 46 -2.99 13.56 0.86
C LEU A 46 -1.86 13.68 -0.16
N ILE A 47 -2.15 13.51 -1.45
CA ILE A 47 -1.16 13.71 -2.52
C ILE A 47 -0.63 15.15 -2.45
N ASP A 48 -1.51 16.14 -2.47
CA ASP A 48 -1.13 17.55 -2.37
C ASP A 48 -0.33 17.82 -1.10
N TYR A 49 -0.82 17.34 0.05
CA TYR A 49 -0.14 17.51 1.33
C TYR A 49 1.28 16.91 1.35
N LEU A 50 1.47 15.69 0.84
CA LEU A 50 2.78 15.05 0.82
C LEU A 50 3.76 15.80 -0.09
N VAL A 51 3.32 16.20 -1.27
CA VAL A 51 4.16 16.91 -2.23
C VAL A 51 4.53 18.31 -1.74
N THR A 52 3.55 19.08 -1.27
CA THR A 52 3.74 20.46 -0.82
C THR A 52 4.59 20.55 0.46
N ASN A 53 4.50 19.56 1.35
CA ASN A 53 5.21 19.56 2.63
C ASN A 53 6.56 18.81 2.60
N TYR A 54 6.96 18.23 1.48
CA TYR A 54 8.30 17.66 1.34
C TYR A 54 9.37 18.74 1.56
N ARG A 55 10.38 18.45 2.39
CA ARG A 55 11.41 19.37 2.90
C ARG A 55 10.91 20.56 3.74
N ARG A 56 9.60 20.66 4.01
CA ARG A 56 9.00 21.65 4.90
C ARG A 56 8.54 21.04 6.22
N ASN A 57 8.07 19.81 6.18
CA ASN A 57 7.67 19.04 7.36
C ASN A 57 8.59 17.83 7.52
N SER A 58 9.22 17.67 8.69
CA SER A 58 10.20 16.63 8.96
C SER A 58 9.62 15.22 8.85
N THR A 59 8.36 15.01 9.28
CA THR A 59 7.67 13.71 9.20
C THR A 59 7.40 13.33 7.74
N VAL A 60 6.85 14.24 6.94
CA VAL A 60 6.60 14.02 5.50
C VAL A 60 7.90 13.74 4.76
N THR A 61 8.93 14.54 5.05
CA THR A 61 10.26 14.37 4.45
C THR A 61 10.81 12.99 4.74
N ARG A 62 10.76 12.54 6.02
CA ARG A 62 11.21 11.21 6.43
C ARG A 62 10.43 10.10 5.74
N ILE A 63 9.09 10.21 5.66
CA ILE A 63 8.26 9.22 4.95
C ILE A 63 8.71 9.08 3.49
N LEU A 64 8.87 10.17 2.75
CA LEU A 64 9.24 10.13 1.34
C LEU A 64 10.71 9.74 1.11
N GLN A 65 11.59 9.98 2.07
CA GLN A 65 12.97 9.51 2.04
C GLN A 65 13.09 8.01 2.31
N THR A 66 12.29 7.46 3.21
CA THR A 66 12.46 6.10 3.73
C THR A 66 11.46 5.09 3.19
N SER A 67 10.41 5.52 2.47
CA SER A 67 9.40 4.67 1.87
C SER A 67 8.96 5.15 0.48
N VAL A 68 8.25 4.30 -0.24
CA VAL A 68 7.59 4.61 -1.51
C VAL A 68 6.09 4.52 -1.29
N VAL A 69 5.40 5.65 -1.40
CA VAL A 69 3.95 5.75 -1.22
C VAL A 69 3.27 5.68 -2.57
N HIS A 70 2.35 4.74 -2.73
CA HIS A 70 1.50 4.60 -3.90
C HIS A 70 0.07 4.99 -3.52
N ILE A 71 -0.54 5.88 -4.27
CA ILE A 71 -1.91 6.33 -4.03
C ILE A 71 -2.74 6.07 -5.29
N LEU A 72 -3.81 5.30 -5.13
CA LEU A 72 -4.84 5.03 -6.13
C LEU A 72 -6.17 5.59 -5.61
N PRO A 73 -6.55 6.82 -6.00
CA PRO A 73 -7.76 7.46 -5.45
C PRO A 73 -9.05 6.76 -5.85
N THR A 74 -9.11 6.11 -7.02
CA THR A 74 -10.34 5.54 -7.55
C THR A 74 -10.08 4.20 -8.24
N ILE A 75 -10.66 3.11 -7.72
CA ILE A 75 -10.72 1.81 -8.41
C ILE A 75 -11.93 1.74 -9.34
N ASN A 76 -13.06 2.36 -8.96
CA ASN A 76 -14.35 2.23 -9.63
C ASN A 76 -14.82 3.56 -10.22
N PRO A 77 -14.19 4.06 -11.29
CA PRO A 77 -14.58 5.33 -11.91
C PRO A 77 -15.98 5.29 -12.53
N ASP A 78 -16.41 4.14 -13.03
CA ASP A 78 -17.76 4.00 -13.61
C ASP A 78 -18.86 4.01 -12.53
N GLY A 79 -18.59 3.44 -11.37
CA GLY A 79 -19.48 3.54 -10.21
C GLY A 79 -19.53 4.98 -9.68
N TYR A 80 -18.39 5.62 -9.55
CA TYR A 80 -18.29 7.02 -9.13
C TYR A 80 -19.10 7.96 -10.04
N ALA A 81 -19.01 7.78 -11.35
CA ALA A 81 -19.75 8.59 -12.31
C ALA A 81 -21.28 8.46 -12.21
N ARG A 82 -21.79 7.38 -11.59
CA ARG A 82 -23.22 7.16 -11.33
C ARG A 82 -23.67 7.59 -9.94
N ALA A 83 -22.73 7.81 -9.04
CA ALA A 83 -23.05 8.19 -7.67
C ALA A 83 -23.65 9.60 -7.62
N THR A 84 -24.52 9.84 -6.66
CA THR A 84 -25.24 11.10 -6.51
C THR A 84 -24.73 11.87 -5.30
N LEU A 85 -24.32 13.12 -5.52
CA LEU A 85 -23.90 14.01 -4.44
C LEU A 85 -25.03 14.19 -3.41
N GLY A 86 -24.69 14.09 -2.13
CA GLY A 86 -25.65 14.15 -1.02
C GLY A 86 -26.31 12.81 -0.68
N ASP A 87 -26.09 11.77 -1.49
CA ASP A 87 -26.63 10.43 -1.21
C ASP A 87 -25.77 9.70 -0.17
N CYS A 88 -26.28 9.55 1.03
CA CYS A 88 -25.56 8.96 2.15
C CYS A 88 -25.76 7.45 2.29
N THR A 89 -26.83 6.87 1.73
CA THR A 89 -27.30 5.53 2.14
C THR A 89 -27.53 4.56 0.99
N SER A 90 -27.86 5.05 -0.21
CA SER A 90 -28.22 4.16 -1.31
C SER A 90 -27.02 3.36 -1.86
N VAL A 91 -27.33 2.38 -2.69
CA VAL A 91 -26.35 1.57 -3.41
C VAL A 91 -26.07 2.09 -4.82
N VAL A 92 -26.65 3.22 -5.22
CA VAL A 92 -26.39 3.85 -6.51
C VAL A 92 -24.93 4.25 -6.60
N GLY A 93 -24.24 3.77 -7.63
CA GLY A 93 -22.80 3.99 -7.80
C GLY A 93 -21.88 3.02 -7.02
N ARG A 94 -22.42 2.12 -6.18
CA ARG A 94 -21.60 1.12 -5.48
C ARG A 94 -20.88 0.17 -6.45
N TYR A 95 -21.61 -0.37 -7.39
CA TYR A 95 -21.15 -1.39 -8.34
C TYR A 95 -20.40 -0.78 -9.53
N ASN A 96 -19.54 -1.60 -10.18
CA ASN A 96 -18.87 -1.20 -11.41
C ASN A 96 -19.85 -1.10 -12.59
N ARG A 97 -19.34 -0.81 -13.81
CA ARG A 97 -20.16 -0.73 -15.02
C ARG A 97 -20.99 -1.99 -15.30
N ARG A 98 -20.50 -3.16 -14.89
CA ARG A 98 -21.17 -4.46 -15.10
C ARG A 98 -22.03 -4.90 -13.93
N MET A 99 -22.33 -3.99 -13.00
CA MET A 99 -23.12 -4.27 -11.80
C MET A 99 -22.47 -5.32 -10.89
N SER A 100 -21.15 -5.38 -10.88
CA SER A 100 -20.38 -6.25 -10.00
C SER A 100 -19.86 -5.46 -8.78
N ASP A 101 -20.01 -6.04 -7.58
CA ASP A 101 -19.33 -5.55 -6.37
C ASP A 101 -17.86 -5.95 -6.45
N LEU A 102 -16.98 -4.96 -6.67
CA LEU A 102 -15.56 -5.21 -6.83
C LEU A 102 -14.92 -5.75 -5.54
N ASN A 103 -15.47 -5.38 -4.36
CA ASN A 103 -15.00 -5.90 -3.08
C ASN A 103 -15.62 -7.28 -2.72
N ARG A 104 -16.14 -8.01 -3.69
CA ARG A 104 -16.58 -9.41 -3.66
C ARG A 104 -15.95 -10.21 -4.82
N ASN A 105 -15.00 -9.61 -5.54
CA ASN A 105 -14.50 -10.13 -6.81
C ASN A 105 -13.03 -10.59 -6.75
N PHE A 106 -12.32 -10.41 -5.64
CA PHE A 106 -10.94 -10.89 -5.45
C PHE A 106 -10.91 -12.39 -5.14
N ASN A 107 -11.12 -13.21 -6.17
CA ASN A 107 -11.20 -14.66 -6.05
C ASN A 107 -10.18 -15.35 -6.97
N GLU A 108 -9.28 -16.15 -6.39
CA GLU A 108 -8.30 -16.92 -7.14
C GLU A 108 -8.71 -18.38 -7.36
N ASN A 109 -9.89 -18.79 -6.90
CA ASN A 109 -10.34 -20.16 -7.12
C ASN A 109 -10.65 -20.40 -8.61
N PRO A 110 -9.86 -21.25 -9.32
CA PRO A 110 -10.09 -21.54 -10.74
C PRO A 110 -11.46 -22.20 -11.01
N ALA A 111 -12.03 -22.85 -10.02
CA ALA A 111 -13.34 -23.49 -10.09
C ALA A 111 -14.50 -22.50 -9.86
N SER A 112 -14.21 -21.22 -9.58
CA SER A 112 -15.26 -20.21 -9.42
C SER A 112 -15.85 -19.84 -10.77
N SER A 113 -17.17 -19.89 -10.87
CA SER A 113 -17.92 -19.40 -12.03
C SER A 113 -17.91 -17.87 -12.15
N LYS A 114 -17.52 -17.15 -11.08
CA LYS A 114 -17.47 -15.68 -11.08
C LYS A 114 -16.31 -15.18 -11.93
N LYS A 115 -16.63 -14.42 -12.97
CA LYS A 115 -15.65 -13.72 -13.80
C LYS A 115 -14.97 -12.62 -13.00
N ILE A 116 -13.63 -12.56 -13.09
CA ILE A 116 -12.85 -11.46 -12.51
C ILE A 116 -13.02 -10.21 -13.38
N GLU A 117 -13.50 -9.14 -12.78
CA GLU A 117 -13.68 -7.85 -13.45
C GLU A 117 -12.34 -7.21 -13.86
N PRO A 118 -12.33 -6.36 -14.90
CA PRO A 118 -11.10 -5.74 -15.39
C PRO A 118 -10.38 -4.94 -14.29
N GLU A 119 -11.12 -4.16 -13.51
CA GLU A 119 -10.60 -3.36 -12.41
C GLU A 119 -9.95 -4.25 -11.34
N THR A 120 -10.65 -5.30 -10.93
CA THR A 120 -10.11 -6.28 -9.96
C THR A 120 -8.85 -6.94 -10.49
N ARG A 121 -8.84 -7.36 -11.78
CA ARG A 121 -7.68 -7.98 -12.42
C ARG A 121 -6.48 -7.05 -12.46
N ALA A 122 -6.69 -5.77 -12.76
CA ALA A 122 -5.65 -4.75 -12.75
C ALA A 122 -5.02 -4.62 -11.36
N ILE A 123 -5.85 -4.54 -10.30
CA ILE A 123 -5.36 -4.48 -8.92
C ILE A 123 -4.64 -5.75 -8.51
N MET A 124 -5.16 -6.94 -8.82
CA MET A 124 -4.50 -8.22 -8.54
C MET A 124 -3.11 -8.29 -9.20
N ASN A 125 -3.01 -7.86 -10.46
CA ASN A 125 -1.73 -7.80 -11.18
C ASN A 125 -0.76 -6.78 -10.55
N TRP A 126 -1.26 -5.63 -10.15
CA TRP A 126 -0.45 -4.61 -9.48
C TRP A 126 0.10 -5.09 -8.14
N ILE A 127 -0.72 -5.78 -7.32
CA ILE A 127 -0.28 -6.40 -6.06
C ILE A 127 0.81 -7.44 -6.31
N ARG A 128 0.64 -8.32 -7.32
CA ARG A 128 1.61 -9.38 -7.65
C ARG A 128 2.92 -8.86 -8.25
N SER A 129 2.88 -7.70 -8.91
CA SER A 129 4.03 -7.11 -9.61
C SER A 129 4.90 -6.25 -8.70
N ASN A 130 4.42 -5.91 -7.51
CA ASN A 130 5.11 -5.08 -6.54
C ASN A 130 5.27 -5.80 -5.20
N THR A 131 6.27 -5.41 -4.43
CA THR A 131 6.46 -5.91 -3.06
C THR A 131 5.91 -4.87 -2.08
N PHE A 132 4.57 -4.81 -1.99
CA PHE A 132 3.92 -3.99 -0.98
C PHE A 132 4.07 -4.61 0.40
N VAL A 133 4.25 -3.77 1.41
CA VAL A 133 4.41 -4.17 2.81
C VAL A 133 3.17 -3.82 3.63
N LEU A 134 2.69 -2.58 3.48
CA LEU A 134 1.56 -2.01 4.22
C LEU A 134 0.55 -1.42 3.25
N SER A 135 -0.73 -1.51 3.58
CA SER A 135 -1.82 -1.01 2.76
C SER A 135 -2.98 -0.54 3.62
N ALA A 136 -3.76 0.42 3.09
CA ALA A 136 -5.09 0.74 3.59
C ALA A 136 -6.06 0.96 2.43
N SER A 137 -7.27 0.40 2.55
CA SER A 137 -8.40 0.61 1.64
C SER A 137 -9.42 1.52 2.31
N PHE A 138 -9.83 2.59 1.63
CA PHE A 138 -10.70 3.62 2.19
C PHE A 138 -12.10 3.50 1.63
N HIS A 139 -13.07 3.37 2.54
CA HIS A 139 -14.48 3.12 2.35
C HIS A 139 -15.35 4.17 3.04
N GLY A 140 -16.66 4.00 3.00
CA GLY A 140 -17.62 4.85 3.69
C GLY A 140 -18.97 4.14 3.90
N GLY A 141 -19.72 4.64 4.86
CA GLY A 141 -20.99 4.06 5.34
C GLY A 141 -20.94 3.73 6.83
N ALA A 142 -19.73 3.74 7.42
CA ALA A 142 -19.47 3.58 8.84
C ALA A 142 -18.25 4.45 9.24
N VAL A 143 -17.91 4.44 10.55
CA VAL A 143 -16.68 5.08 11.07
C VAL A 143 -15.92 4.05 11.93
N VAL A 144 -15.10 3.22 11.28
CA VAL A 144 -14.43 2.08 11.91
C VAL A 144 -13.24 1.61 11.08
N VAL A 145 -12.25 1.01 11.71
CA VAL A 145 -11.20 0.25 11.02
C VAL A 145 -11.49 -1.24 11.12
N ASN A 146 -11.64 -1.86 9.96
CA ASN A 146 -11.83 -3.29 9.79
C ASN A 146 -10.48 -3.97 9.47
N TYR A 147 -10.28 -5.18 10.00
CA TYR A 147 -9.07 -5.98 9.79
C TYR A 147 -9.37 -7.48 9.60
N PRO A 148 -8.45 -8.24 8.95
CA PRO A 148 -8.65 -9.66 8.62
C PRO A 148 -8.91 -10.58 9.82
N PHE A 149 -9.65 -11.65 9.57
CA PHE A 149 -10.22 -12.05 8.28
C PHE A 149 -11.66 -11.56 8.12
N ASP A 150 -12.06 -11.39 6.84
CA ASP A 150 -13.43 -10.99 6.48
C ASP A 150 -14.42 -12.17 6.50
N TYR A 151 -13.98 -13.41 6.68
CA TYR A 151 -14.86 -14.58 6.80
C TYR A 151 -14.23 -15.69 7.65
N THR A 152 -15.10 -16.56 8.21
CA THR A 152 -14.67 -17.75 8.94
C THR A 152 -14.53 -18.94 7.98
N ARG A 153 -13.33 -19.51 7.90
CA ARG A 153 -13.04 -20.67 7.06
C ARG A 153 -13.92 -21.85 7.45
N GLY A 154 -14.63 -22.46 6.47
CA GLY A 154 -15.52 -23.61 6.70
C GLY A 154 -16.95 -23.26 7.17
N ASN A 155 -17.21 -22.03 7.61
CA ASN A 155 -18.55 -21.55 7.92
C ASN A 155 -18.68 -20.07 7.53
N MET A 156 -19.21 -19.84 6.35
CA MET A 156 -19.20 -18.54 5.66
C MET A 156 -20.26 -17.57 6.13
N ASP A 157 -21.34 -18.09 6.70
CA ASP A 157 -22.49 -17.27 7.13
C ASP A 157 -22.41 -16.97 8.63
N LYS A 158 -21.38 -17.49 9.30
CA LYS A 158 -21.21 -17.29 10.74
C LYS A 158 -20.60 -15.91 11.02
N ILE A 159 -21.38 -15.03 11.65
CA ILE A 159 -20.88 -13.79 12.24
C ILE A 159 -20.10 -14.16 13.50
N ALA A 160 -18.77 -14.19 13.41
CA ALA A 160 -17.89 -14.48 14.53
C ALA A 160 -16.48 -13.97 14.23
N TYR A 161 -15.73 -13.70 15.31
CA TYR A 161 -14.33 -13.30 15.18
C TYR A 161 -13.50 -14.37 14.45
N SER A 162 -12.91 -13.99 13.33
CA SER A 162 -12.05 -14.86 12.52
C SER A 162 -10.59 -14.45 12.66
N LYS A 163 -9.91 -15.03 13.64
CA LYS A 163 -8.55 -14.68 14.01
C LYS A 163 -7.55 -15.00 12.89
N SER A 164 -6.77 -14.01 12.47
CA SER A 164 -5.65 -14.21 11.54
C SER A 164 -4.37 -14.63 12.30
N PRO A 165 -3.36 -15.24 11.63
CA PRO A 165 -2.07 -15.55 12.25
C PRO A 165 -1.30 -14.30 12.74
N ASP A 166 -1.59 -13.14 12.20
CA ASP A 166 -1.01 -11.85 12.56
C ASP A 166 -2.01 -10.91 13.24
N ASP A 167 -2.97 -11.49 13.91
CA ASP A 167 -4.07 -10.78 14.58
C ASP A 167 -3.57 -9.66 15.51
N ASP A 168 -2.54 -9.94 16.29
CA ASP A 168 -1.88 -8.97 17.18
C ASP A 168 -1.36 -7.73 16.41
N VAL A 169 -0.76 -7.96 15.24
CA VAL A 169 -0.26 -6.88 14.38
C VAL A 169 -1.43 -6.12 13.76
N PHE A 170 -2.47 -6.81 13.26
CA PHE A 170 -3.62 -6.17 12.67
C PHE A 170 -4.41 -5.33 13.67
N VAL A 171 -4.64 -5.83 14.88
CA VAL A 171 -5.25 -5.06 15.97
C VAL A 171 -4.42 -3.81 16.28
N TYR A 172 -3.10 -3.93 16.33
CA TYR A 172 -2.21 -2.79 16.55
C TYR A 172 -2.31 -1.75 15.42
N LEU A 173 -2.31 -2.20 14.15
CA LEU A 173 -2.44 -1.33 12.98
C LEU A 173 -3.78 -0.59 12.99
N ALA A 174 -4.87 -1.31 13.26
CA ALA A 174 -6.21 -0.76 13.33
C ALA A 174 -6.36 0.26 14.47
N LEU A 175 -5.88 -0.07 15.67
CA LEU A 175 -5.88 0.84 16.81
C LEU A 175 -5.02 2.08 16.57
N ASN A 176 -3.89 1.94 15.87
CA ASN A 176 -3.04 3.10 15.56
C ASN A 176 -3.79 4.09 14.66
N TYR A 177 -4.48 3.61 13.62
CA TYR A 177 -5.29 4.46 12.76
C TYR A 177 -6.44 5.09 13.55
N SER A 178 -7.25 4.27 14.23
CA SER A 178 -8.43 4.71 14.97
C SER A 178 -8.11 5.76 16.05
N ARG A 179 -7.04 5.53 16.85
CA ARG A 179 -6.59 6.47 17.90
C ARG A 179 -5.88 7.71 17.35
N SER A 180 -5.36 7.65 16.12
CA SER A 180 -4.80 8.81 15.45
C SER A 180 -5.86 9.65 14.73
N HIS A 181 -7.01 9.07 14.40
CA HIS A 181 -8.19 9.78 13.92
C HIS A 181 -8.79 10.62 15.06
N HIS A 182 -9.43 11.74 14.73
CA HIS A 182 -9.92 12.69 15.73
C HIS A 182 -10.89 12.04 16.73
N ASP A 183 -11.86 11.26 16.25
CA ASP A 183 -12.98 10.77 17.07
C ASP A 183 -13.36 9.30 16.83
N MET A 184 -12.76 8.59 15.89
CA MET A 184 -13.11 7.20 15.54
C MET A 184 -13.04 6.24 16.73
N HIS A 185 -12.03 6.40 17.59
CA HIS A 185 -11.83 5.58 18.78
C HIS A 185 -12.92 5.78 19.87
N HIS A 186 -13.76 6.79 19.74
CA HIS A 186 -14.93 7.00 20.60
C HIS A 186 -16.16 6.21 20.14
N SER A 187 -16.03 5.34 19.13
CA SER A 187 -17.13 4.49 18.64
C SER A 187 -18.28 5.31 18.07
N ILE A 188 -18.04 5.99 16.97
CA ILE A 188 -19.06 6.77 16.26
C ILE A 188 -20.12 5.83 15.68
N ASN A 189 -21.36 6.00 16.10
CA ASN A 189 -22.48 5.23 15.57
C ASN A 189 -23.12 5.93 14.37
N CYS A 190 -23.06 5.28 13.22
CA CYS A 190 -23.78 5.72 12.02
C CYS A 190 -25.21 5.20 11.96
N SER A 191 -25.49 4.10 12.65
CA SER A 191 -26.81 3.50 12.85
C SER A 191 -27.02 3.09 14.31
N THR A 192 -28.27 2.92 14.73
CA THR A 192 -28.61 2.63 16.15
C THR A 192 -28.11 1.28 16.65
N ASN A 193 -27.66 0.39 15.76
CA ASN A 193 -27.32 -1.01 16.10
C ASN A 193 -25.84 -1.34 15.94
N GLU A 194 -24.98 -0.37 15.60
CA GLU A 194 -23.55 -0.61 15.39
C GLU A 194 -22.73 0.06 16.49
N TYR A 195 -21.96 -0.74 17.21
CA TYR A 195 -20.99 -0.27 18.19
C TYR A 195 -19.63 -0.92 17.97
N PHE A 196 -18.64 -0.13 17.67
CA PHE A 196 -17.27 -0.59 17.42
C PHE A 196 -16.34 -0.12 18.55
N LYS A 197 -16.12 -1.00 19.52
CA LYS A 197 -15.22 -0.70 20.64
C LYS A 197 -13.85 -0.23 20.12
N ASP A 198 -13.37 0.91 20.64
CA ASP A 198 -12.12 1.56 20.20
C ASP A 198 -12.10 1.94 18.70
N GLY A 199 -13.24 1.94 18.02
CA GLY A 199 -13.34 2.23 16.58
C GLY A 199 -12.68 1.19 15.68
N ILE A 200 -12.61 -0.08 16.12
CA ILE A 200 -12.04 -1.18 15.33
C ILE A 200 -12.95 -2.41 15.33
N THR A 201 -12.85 -3.25 14.29
CA THR A 201 -13.59 -4.51 14.22
C THR A 201 -12.84 -5.55 13.40
N ASN A 202 -12.99 -6.83 13.76
CA ASN A 202 -12.64 -7.93 12.87
C ASN A 202 -13.72 -8.08 11.79
N GLY A 203 -13.36 -8.26 10.53
CA GLY A 203 -14.29 -8.27 9.42
C GLY A 203 -15.41 -9.29 9.56
N ALA A 204 -15.07 -10.54 9.86
CA ALA A 204 -16.05 -11.60 10.04
C ALA A 204 -16.93 -11.43 11.29
N ALA A 205 -16.47 -10.68 12.29
CA ALA A 205 -17.26 -10.32 13.45
C ALA A 205 -18.26 -9.19 13.17
N TRP A 206 -18.02 -8.39 12.16
CA TRP A 206 -18.96 -7.36 11.71
C TRP A 206 -20.01 -7.98 10.77
N TYR A 207 -19.59 -8.38 9.58
CA TYR A 207 -20.37 -9.19 8.66
C TYR A 207 -19.45 -10.01 7.75
N PRO A 208 -19.69 -11.33 7.61
CA PRO A 208 -18.80 -12.16 6.82
C PRO A 208 -18.94 -11.86 5.31
N LEU A 209 -17.80 -11.75 4.62
CA LEU A 209 -17.76 -11.57 3.18
C LEU A 209 -16.64 -12.36 2.54
N LYS A 210 -16.84 -12.80 1.29
CA LYS A 210 -15.82 -13.46 0.46
C LYS A 210 -15.40 -12.60 -0.71
N GLY A 211 -14.12 -12.75 -1.10
CA GLY A 211 -13.57 -12.08 -2.28
C GLY A 211 -13.33 -10.59 -2.02
N GLY A 212 -13.15 -10.21 -0.77
CA GLY A 212 -12.69 -8.89 -0.37
C GLY A 212 -11.22 -8.66 -0.72
N MET A 213 -10.86 -7.41 -0.99
CA MET A 213 -9.50 -7.00 -1.32
C MET A 213 -8.55 -7.16 -0.12
N GLN A 214 -9.04 -6.93 1.11
CA GLN A 214 -8.28 -7.01 2.34
C GLN A 214 -7.66 -8.39 2.56
N ASP A 215 -8.48 -9.46 2.57
CA ASP A 215 -7.99 -10.83 2.72
C ASP A 215 -7.10 -11.26 1.56
N TYR A 216 -7.43 -10.83 0.32
CA TYR A 216 -6.58 -11.06 -0.84
C TYR A 216 -5.17 -10.48 -0.66
N ASN A 217 -5.06 -9.25 -0.20
CA ASN A 217 -3.78 -8.62 0.10
C ASN A 217 -2.99 -9.40 1.15
N TYR A 218 -3.63 -9.79 2.23
CA TYR A 218 -2.97 -10.53 3.29
C TYR A 218 -2.44 -11.89 2.83
N TYR A 219 -3.20 -12.64 2.02
CA TYR A 219 -2.71 -13.89 1.41
C TYR A 219 -1.54 -13.68 0.44
N HIS A 220 -1.36 -12.46 -0.07
CA HIS A 220 -0.23 -12.07 -0.91
C HIS A 220 0.92 -11.41 -0.14
N GLY A 221 0.87 -11.41 1.19
CA GLY A 221 1.92 -10.89 2.04
C GLY A 221 1.88 -9.37 2.24
N VAL A 222 0.75 -8.74 2.00
CA VAL A 222 0.54 -7.31 2.22
C VAL A 222 -0.38 -7.11 3.42
N MET A 223 0.07 -6.40 4.43
CA MET A 223 -0.74 -6.08 5.61
C MET A 223 -1.70 -4.94 5.28
N GLU A 224 -2.96 -5.27 5.01
CA GLU A 224 -4.00 -4.28 4.65
C GLU A 224 -5.09 -4.22 5.71
N ILE A 225 -5.50 -3.00 6.06
CA ILE A 225 -6.72 -2.70 6.81
C ILE A 225 -7.73 -2.01 5.90
N THR A 226 -9.02 -2.13 6.23
CA THR A 226 -10.10 -1.37 5.59
C THR A 226 -10.56 -0.28 6.55
N VAL A 227 -10.64 0.96 6.08
CA VAL A 227 -11.02 2.12 6.89
C VAL A 227 -12.31 2.71 6.35
N GLU A 228 -13.36 2.62 7.13
CA GLU A 228 -14.63 3.31 6.90
C GLU A 228 -14.56 4.71 7.49
N LEU A 229 -14.68 5.75 6.65
CA LEU A 229 -14.30 7.12 6.99
C LEU A 229 -15.46 8.01 7.41
N SER A 230 -16.68 7.64 7.05
CA SER A 230 -17.84 8.54 7.15
C SER A 230 -19.15 7.77 7.17
N CYS A 231 -20.10 8.24 7.95
CA CYS A 231 -21.47 7.72 7.91
C CYS A 231 -22.14 8.01 6.54
N CYS A 232 -21.95 9.22 6.00
CA CYS A 232 -22.44 9.58 4.68
C CYS A 232 -21.46 9.14 3.61
N LYS A 233 -21.91 8.39 2.62
CA LYS A 233 -21.07 7.84 1.55
C LYS A 233 -20.61 8.92 0.56
N TYR A 234 -21.52 9.82 0.19
CA TYR A 234 -21.23 10.93 -0.74
C TYR A 234 -21.71 12.26 -0.16
N PRO A 235 -21.04 12.77 0.88
CA PRO A 235 -21.46 14.00 1.53
C PRO A 235 -21.22 15.23 0.64
N PRO A 236 -21.87 16.39 0.94
CA PRO A 236 -21.62 17.65 0.29
C PRO A 236 -20.14 18.08 0.37
N ALA A 237 -19.64 18.73 -0.68
CA ALA A 237 -18.21 19.07 -0.85
C ALA A 237 -17.66 19.96 0.28
N GLU A 238 -18.48 20.85 0.81
CA GLU A 238 -18.12 21.74 1.94
C GLU A 238 -17.78 21.00 3.24
N THR A 239 -18.18 19.73 3.36
CA THR A 239 -17.85 18.89 4.52
C THR A 239 -16.48 18.22 4.42
N LEU A 240 -15.87 18.18 3.22
CA LEU A 240 -14.63 17.44 2.97
C LEU A 240 -13.46 17.96 3.81
N GLN A 241 -13.39 19.26 4.06
CA GLN A 241 -12.36 19.84 4.92
C GLN A 241 -12.43 19.28 6.34
N VAL A 242 -13.63 19.06 6.88
CA VAL A 242 -13.82 18.47 8.22
C VAL A 242 -13.32 17.01 8.23
N TYR A 243 -13.63 16.23 7.19
CA TYR A 243 -13.11 14.85 7.06
C TYR A 243 -11.59 14.84 6.94
N TRP A 244 -11.00 15.80 6.21
CA TRP A 244 -9.55 15.91 6.10
C TRP A 244 -8.89 16.15 7.46
N GLU A 245 -9.36 17.15 8.23
CA GLU A 245 -8.80 17.46 9.55
C GLU A 245 -8.93 16.29 10.53
N LYS A 246 -10.04 15.54 10.47
CA LYS A 246 -10.24 14.35 11.30
C LYS A 246 -9.28 13.22 10.96
N ASN A 247 -8.93 13.04 9.69
CA ASN A 247 -8.15 11.92 9.18
C ASN A 247 -6.67 12.19 8.96
N LYS A 248 -6.27 13.43 8.71
CA LYS A 248 -4.90 13.83 8.32
C LYS A 248 -3.82 13.19 9.18
N ARG A 249 -3.97 13.26 10.50
CA ARG A 249 -3.01 12.68 11.45
C ARG A 249 -2.96 11.15 11.32
N ALA A 250 -4.09 10.48 11.18
CA ALA A 250 -4.17 9.04 11.03
C ALA A 250 -3.52 8.56 9.74
N LEU A 251 -3.81 9.23 8.61
CA LEU A 251 -3.20 8.95 7.32
C LEU A 251 -1.67 9.04 7.37
N ILE A 252 -1.12 10.07 8.01
CA ILE A 252 0.33 10.27 8.12
C ILE A 252 0.98 9.28 9.09
N ASN A 253 0.36 9.02 10.25
CA ASN A 253 0.90 8.12 11.25
C ASN A 253 0.93 6.67 10.75
N TYR A 254 -0.12 6.24 10.04
CA TYR A 254 -0.19 4.89 9.50
C TYR A 254 0.92 4.60 8.49
N LEU A 255 1.31 5.57 7.64
CA LEU A 255 2.45 5.42 6.72
C LEU A 255 3.77 5.08 7.44
N GLN A 256 3.97 5.58 8.66
CA GLN A 256 5.20 5.34 9.41
C GLN A 256 5.31 3.91 9.96
N LEU A 257 4.18 3.19 10.09
CA LEU A 257 4.14 1.82 10.63
C LEU A 257 4.82 0.79 9.71
N VAL A 258 5.10 1.14 8.47
CA VAL A 258 5.88 0.28 7.56
C VAL A 258 7.31 -0.02 8.06
N HIS A 259 7.79 0.77 9.02
CA HIS A 259 9.13 0.65 9.61
C HIS A 259 9.17 -0.12 10.93
N MET A 260 8.21 -1.02 11.16
CA MET A 260 8.20 -1.93 12.31
C MET A 260 8.56 -3.36 11.91
N GLY A 261 9.00 -4.18 12.88
CA GLY A 261 9.31 -5.60 12.67
C GLY A 261 10.70 -5.86 12.11
N VAL A 262 10.79 -6.71 11.09
CA VAL A 262 12.06 -7.16 10.50
C VAL A 262 12.11 -6.95 9.00
N LYS A 263 13.29 -6.62 8.47
CA LYS A 263 13.58 -6.54 7.03
C LYS A 263 14.97 -7.04 6.73
N GLY A 264 15.24 -7.44 5.50
CA GLY A 264 16.56 -7.86 5.08
C GLY A 264 16.62 -8.32 3.63
N LEU A 265 17.77 -8.88 3.27
CA LEU A 265 18.05 -9.46 1.96
C LEU A 265 18.14 -10.98 2.09
N ILE A 266 17.65 -11.69 1.09
CA ILE A 266 17.85 -13.13 0.91
C ILE A 266 18.69 -13.32 -0.33
N MET A 267 19.90 -13.84 -0.13
CA MET A 267 20.91 -14.04 -1.16
C MET A 267 21.35 -15.50 -1.18
N ASP A 268 21.95 -15.95 -2.29
CA ASP A 268 22.71 -17.19 -2.33
C ASP A 268 24.18 -16.96 -1.89
N GLU A 269 24.96 -18.05 -1.82
CA GLU A 269 26.37 -18.03 -1.42
C GLU A 269 27.27 -17.20 -2.36
N SER A 270 26.80 -16.88 -3.56
CA SER A 270 27.48 -16.03 -4.54
C SER A 270 27.04 -14.56 -4.45
N GLY A 271 26.13 -14.22 -3.52
CA GLY A 271 25.61 -12.87 -3.36
C GLY A 271 24.45 -12.51 -4.32
N ASN A 272 23.93 -13.48 -5.11
CA ASN A 272 22.80 -13.23 -5.97
C ASN A 272 21.49 -13.21 -5.18
N PRO A 273 20.55 -12.30 -5.52
CA PRO A 273 19.26 -12.24 -4.84
C PRO A 273 18.42 -13.50 -5.10
N VAL A 274 17.79 -14.04 -4.07
CA VAL A 274 16.88 -15.18 -4.19
C VAL A 274 15.45 -14.67 -4.29
N PHE A 275 14.90 -14.73 -5.51
CA PHE A 275 13.53 -14.28 -5.81
C PHE A 275 12.48 -15.26 -5.31
N ARG A 276 11.37 -14.72 -4.74
CA ARG A 276 10.21 -15.47 -4.24
C ARG A 276 10.53 -16.54 -3.20
N ALA A 277 11.61 -16.38 -2.46
CA ALA A 277 11.83 -17.20 -1.25
C ALA A 277 10.63 -17.01 -0.32
N LYS A 278 10.10 -18.10 0.21
CA LYS A 278 8.99 -18.11 1.16
C LYS A 278 9.52 -17.85 2.55
N LEU A 279 8.93 -16.86 3.24
CA LEU A 279 9.28 -16.49 4.61
C LEU A 279 8.08 -16.74 5.52
N SER A 280 8.32 -17.33 6.68
CA SER A 280 7.36 -17.43 7.77
C SER A 280 8.04 -17.07 9.09
N ILE A 281 7.24 -16.60 10.04
CA ILE A 281 7.68 -16.27 11.40
C ILE A 281 6.98 -17.22 12.35
N ASP A 282 7.75 -17.93 13.18
CA ASP A 282 7.24 -18.89 14.16
C ASP A 282 6.15 -19.79 13.56
N ASP A 283 4.96 -19.84 14.19
CA ASP A 283 3.82 -20.64 13.74
C ASP A 283 2.84 -19.85 12.83
N ARG A 284 3.19 -18.64 12.42
CA ARG A 284 2.36 -17.82 11.51
C ARG A 284 2.41 -18.41 10.11
N TYR A 285 1.33 -19.05 9.67
CA TYR A 285 1.28 -19.83 8.41
C TYR A 285 1.16 -18.98 7.15
N ILE A 286 0.83 -17.67 7.24
CA ILE A 286 0.81 -16.80 6.07
C ILE A 286 2.24 -16.56 5.58
N THR A 287 2.45 -16.85 4.31
CA THR A 287 3.77 -16.81 3.69
C THR A 287 4.01 -15.50 2.98
N PHE A 288 5.02 -14.78 3.42
CA PHE A 288 5.59 -13.63 2.71
C PHE A 288 6.66 -14.10 1.74
N ARG A 289 7.01 -13.27 0.74
CA ARG A 289 7.98 -13.65 -0.28
C ARG A 289 9.00 -12.54 -0.50
N SER A 290 10.25 -12.95 -0.80
CA SER A 290 11.27 -11.99 -1.21
C SER A 290 10.97 -11.39 -2.60
N SER A 291 11.37 -10.12 -2.79
CA SER A 291 11.32 -9.41 -4.07
C SER A 291 12.31 -9.98 -5.09
N LYS A 292 12.26 -9.47 -6.32
CA LYS A 292 13.26 -9.80 -7.36
C LYS A 292 14.68 -9.36 -7.00
N PHE A 293 14.82 -8.48 -6.04
CA PHE A 293 16.10 -8.02 -5.49
C PHE A 293 16.50 -8.75 -4.19
N GLY A 294 15.77 -9.82 -3.83
CA GLY A 294 15.99 -10.56 -2.59
C GLY A 294 15.45 -9.91 -1.32
N GLU A 295 14.87 -8.72 -1.43
CA GLU A 295 14.38 -7.97 -0.27
C GLU A 295 13.15 -8.59 0.34
N TYR A 296 13.02 -8.47 1.66
CA TYR A 296 11.82 -8.85 2.37
C TYR A 296 11.52 -7.91 3.54
N TRP A 297 10.25 -7.85 3.91
CA TRP A 297 9.74 -7.13 5.09
C TRP A 297 8.72 -8.00 5.79
N ARG A 298 8.69 -7.91 7.10
CA ARG A 298 7.71 -8.55 7.94
C ARG A 298 7.36 -7.64 9.09
N LEU A 299 6.13 -7.12 9.11
CA LEU A 299 5.65 -6.32 10.22
C LEU A 299 5.44 -7.23 11.44
N LEU A 300 6.00 -6.84 12.57
CA LEU A 300 5.95 -7.57 13.83
C LEU A 300 5.92 -6.57 14.98
N LEU A 301 5.21 -6.91 16.04
CA LEU A 301 5.26 -6.17 17.30
C LEU A 301 6.59 -6.44 18.03
N PRO A 302 6.94 -5.63 19.05
CA PRO A 302 8.09 -5.93 19.89
C PRO A 302 7.98 -7.32 20.51
N GLY A 303 9.05 -8.12 20.41
CA GLY A 303 9.08 -9.52 20.85
C GLY A 303 10.29 -10.28 20.35
N ASN A 304 10.36 -11.57 20.66
CA ASN A 304 11.40 -12.48 20.16
C ASN A 304 10.79 -13.40 19.12
N TYR A 305 11.50 -13.61 18.01
CA TYR A 305 11.01 -14.33 16.84
C TYR A 305 12.06 -15.20 16.20
N ILE A 306 11.62 -16.19 15.43
CA ILE A 306 12.45 -17.04 14.57
C ILE A 306 11.96 -16.92 13.13
N LEU A 307 12.86 -16.60 12.20
CA LEU A 307 12.58 -16.53 10.77
C LEU A 307 12.87 -17.86 10.11
N LYS A 308 11.89 -18.43 9.41
CA LYS A 308 12.07 -19.60 8.53
C LYS A 308 12.03 -19.14 7.08
N VAL A 309 13.03 -19.56 6.28
CA VAL A 309 13.09 -19.24 4.85
C VAL A 309 13.21 -20.53 4.04
N LYS A 310 12.37 -20.65 3.00
CA LYS A 310 12.38 -21.76 2.05
C LYS A 310 12.41 -21.25 0.62
N ALA A 311 13.34 -21.81 -0.18
CA ALA A 311 13.42 -21.50 -1.60
C ALA A 311 13.74 -22.78 -2.40
N ARG A 312 13.20 -22.85 -3.65
CA ARG A 312 13.44 -23.99 -4.52
C ARG A 312 14.94 -24.11 -4.85
N GLY A 313 15.51 -25.28 -4.64
CA GLY A 313 16.94 -25.55 -4.90
C GLY A 313 17.88 -25.20 -3.74
N PHE A 314 17.36 -24.67 -2.65
CA PHE A 314 18.14 -24.32 -1.46
C PHE A 314 17.76 -25.20 -0.26
N ARG A 315 18.67 -25.31 0.72
CA ARG A 315 18.37 -25.86 2.04
C ARG A 315 17.46 -24.89 2.79
N ASP A 316 16.57 -25.44 3.61
CA ASP A 316 15.73 -24.63 4.49
C ASP A 316 16.61 -23.88 5.49
N TYR A 317 16.33 -22.59 5.69
CA TYR A 317 17.03 -21.77 6.65
C TYR A 317 16.14 -21.50 7.87
N LEU A 318 16.75 -21.58 9.04
CA LEU A 318 16.15 -21.20 10.31
C LEU A 318 17.11 -20.21 11.00
N SER A 319 16.63 -19.02 11.33
CA SER A 319 17.44 -18.03 12.04
C SER A 319 17.67 -18.44 13.48
N GLN A 320 18.73 -17.88 14.08
CA GLN A 320 18.75 -17.76 15.55
C GLN A 320 17.58 -16.86 15.98
N PRO A 321 17.09 -17.00 17.22
CA PRO A 321 16.12 -16.08 17.78
C PRO A 321 16.62 -14.62 17.68
N PHE A 322 15.76 -13.72 17.21
CA PHE A 322 16.07 -12.30 17.13
C PHE A 322 14.99 -11.47 17.84
N ARG A 323 15.40 -10.31 18.36
CA ARG A 323 14.51 -9.42 19.10
C ARG A 323 14.10 -8.23 18.25
N VAL A 324 12.80 -8.00 18.15
CA VAL A 324 12.21 -6.75 17.64
C VAL A 324 11.98 -5.82 18.82
N ILE A 325 12.43 -4.58 18.72
CA ILE A 325 12.29 -3.54 19.75
C ILE A 325 11.41 -2.37 19.23
N PRO A 326 10.73 -1.63 20.11
CA PRO A 326 9.92 -0.49 19.70
C PRO A 326 10.73 0.57 18.92
N GLY A 327 10.11 1.17 17.90
CA GLY A 327 10.68 2.30 17.16
C GLY A 327 11.88 1.99 16.25
N ARG A 328 12.29 0.72 16.16
CA ARG A 328 13.42 0.30 15.30
C ARG A 328 13.09 -0.98 14.55
N VAL A 329 13.23 -0.94 13.21
CA VAL A 329 13.15 -2.15 12.39
C VAL A 329 14.42 -2.99 12.56
N HIS A 330 14.26 -4.28 12.83
CA HIS A 330 15.37 -5.24 12.90
C HIS A 330 15.90 -5.55 11.49
N ARG A 331 17.22 -5.53 11.29
CA ARG A 331 17.85 -5.96 10.03
C ARG A 331 18.36 -7.39 10.17
N LEU A 332 17.88 -8.31 9.31
CA LEU A 332 18.32 -9.70 9.27
C LEU A 332 18.52 -10.14 7.81
N ASP A 333 19.76 -10.18 7.37
CA ASP A 333 20.10 -10.69 6.04
C ASP A 333 20.35 -12.21 6.10
N VAL A 334 19.92 -12.93 5.07
CA VAL A 334 19.95 -14.40 5.01
C VAL A 334 20.73 -14.84 3.78
N VAL A 335 21.70 -15.73 3.98
CA VAL A 335 22.42 -16.43 2.91
C VAL A 335 21.91 -17.86 2.85
N LEU A 336 21.35 -18.27 1.71
CA LEU A 336 20.83 -19.61 1.49
C LEU A 336 21.87 -20.50 0.79
N THR A 337 22.10 -21.70 1.35
CA THR A 337 22.98 -22.72 0.77
C THR A 337 22.25 -23.58 -0.24
N ARG A 338 22.81 -23.79 -1.41
CA ARG A 338 22.26 -24.71 -2.45
C ARG A 338 22.24 -26.15 -1.94
N ARG A 339 21.20 -26.91 -2.31
CA ARG A 339 21.07 -28.31 -1.87
C ARG A 339 22.19 -29.22 -2.34
N ASN A 340 22.81 -28.93 -3.50
CA ASN A 340 23.86 -29.72 -4.12
C ASN A 340 25.28 -29.21 -3.85
N SER A 341 25.50 -28.18 -3.06
CA SER A 341 26.83 -27.78 -2.64
C SER A 341 27.33 -28.77 -1.60
N LEU A 342 28.17 -29.69 -2.03
CA LEU A 342 29.02 -30.46 -1.13
C LEU A 342 29.77 -29.48 -0.23
N THR A 343 29.60 -29.65 1.06
CA THR A 343 30.24 -28.87 2.12
C THR A 343 31.75 -28.71 1.86
N THR A 344 32.14 -27.59 1.34
CA THR A 344 33.56 -27.17 1.41
C THR A 344 33.63 -25.80 2.05
N ASN A 345 34.12 -25.85 3.29
CA ASN A 345 34.92 -24.83 3.96
C ASN A 345 34.26 -23.79 4.86
N ARG A 346 34.52 -24.04 6.13
CA ARG A 346 34.55 -23.10 7.25
C ARG A 346 35.35 -21.79 6.99
N ARG A 347 36.13 -21.72 5.91
CA ARG A 347 36.94 -20.52 5.54
C ARG A 347 36.19 -19.48 4.70
N LYS A 348 35.02 -19.81 4.07
CA LYS A 348 34.25 -18.85 3.24
C LYS A 348 33.33 -17.95 4.04
N SER A 349 32.94 -18.33 5.26
CA SER A 349 32.05 -17.52 6.12
C SER A 349 32.66 -16.16 6.49
N GLN A 350 33.98 -16.09 6.70
CA GLN A 350 34.67 -14.82 6.99
C GLN A 350 34.75 -13.90 5.75
N LYS A 351 34.89 -14.48 4.53
CA LYS A 351 34.97 -13.71 3.29
C LYS A 351 33.62 -13.10 2.88
N THR A 352 32.50 -13.79 3.17
CA THR A 352 31.16 -13.28 2.88
C THR A 352 30.79 -12.11 3.78
N THR A 353 31.25 -12.12 5.03
CA THR A 353 31.01 -11.01 5.95
C THR A 353 31.83 -9.76 5.55
N SER A 354 33.02 -9.94 4.94
CA SER A 354 33.82 -8.83 4.42
C SER A 354 33.23 -8.22 3.16
N LEU A 355 32.71 -9.04 2.23
CA LEU A 355 32.04 -8.58 1.02
C LEU A 355 30.75 -7.81 1.31
N LEU A 356 29.98 -8.23 2.30
CA LEU A 356 28.80 -7.48 2.76
C LEU A 356 29.20 -6.12 3.36
N ARG A 357 30.33 -6.04 4.04
CA ARG A 357 30.90 -4.76 4.54
C ARG A 357 31.36 -3.86 3.41
N GLU A 358 32.06 -4.40 2.40
CA GLU A 358 32.55 -3.63 1.25
C GLU A 358 31.44 -3.06 0.38
N VAL A 359 30.36 -3.82 0.10
CA VAL A 359 29.19 -3.32 -0.63
C VAL A 359 28.49 -2.19 0.14
N THR A 360 28.44 -2.29 1.48
CA THR A 360 27.85 -1.23 2.32
C THR A 360 28.77 0.01 2.36
N THR A 361 30.09 -0.19 2.35
CA THR A 361 31.10 0.88 2.39
C THR A 361 31.22 1.60 1.04
N GLN A 362 31.16 0.88 -0.08
CA GLN A 362 31.16 1.50 -1.42
C GLN A 362 29.91 2.35 -1.66
N ASN A 363 28.73 1.92 -1.18
CA ASN A 363 27.53 2.76 -1.23
C ASN A 363 27.59 3.98 -0.31
N MET A 364 28.35 3.95 0.78
CA MET A 364 28.61 5.12 1.63
C MET A 364 29.67 6.07 1.04
N LEU A 365 30.64 5.57 0.31
CA LEU A 365 31.70 6.38 -0.31
C LEU A 365 31.22 7.09 -1.58
N SER A 366 30.26 6.52 -2.33
CA SER A 366 29.68 7.18 -3.50
C SER A 366 28.82 8.40 -3.14
N ILE A 367 28.40 8.53 -1.88
CA ILE A 367 27.63 9.70 -1.38
C ILE A 367 28.55 10.86 -0.99
N LYS A 368 29.85 10.64 -0.80
CA LYS A 368 30.81 11.69 -0.40
C LYS A 368 31.62 12.30 -1.55
N GLY A 369 31.49 11.80 -2.78
CA GLY A 369 32.34 12.16 -3.92
C GLY A 369 31.78 13.19 -4.93
N ALA A 370 30.60 13.73 -4.75
CA ALA A 370 29.92 14.58 -5.75
C ALA A 370 29.79 16.03 -5.32
N THR A 371 30.93 16.70 -5.09
CA THR A 371 30.96 18.17 -5.09
C THR A 371 32.11 18.65 -5.94
N LYS A 372 31.84 18.88 -7.25
CA LYS A 372 32.58 19.80 -8.10
C LYS A 372 31.64 20.52 -9.04
N PRO A 373 31.83 21.82 -9.25
CA PRO A 373 30.89 22.66 -9.99
C PRO A 373 30.99 22.45 -11.49
N MET A 374 29.88 22.35 -12.15
CA MET A 374 29.78 22.25 -13.61
C MET A 374 29.60 23.63 -14.20
N LYS A 375 30.55 23.99 -15.08
CA LYS A 375 30.56 25.22 -15.89
C LYS A 375 29.38 25.18 -16.88
N THR A 376 28.79 26.35 -17.02
CA THR A 376 27.79 26.77 -18.00
C THR A 376 28.29 26.54 -19.43
N THR A 377 27.49 25.93 -20.28
CA THR A 377 27.57 26.11 -21.73
C THR A 377 26.14 26.24 -22.26
N GLN A 378 25.95 27.35 -22.97
CA GLN A 378 24.73 27.76 -23.69
C GLN A 378 24.61 27.05 -25.03
N GLN A 379 23.39 27.09 -25.55
CA GLN A 379 22.93 26.99 -26.94
C GLN A 379 22.47 25.61 -27.44
N HIS A 380 21.19 25.38 -27.72
CA HIS A 380 20.60 25.66 -29.03
C HIS A 380 19.06 25.57 -28.99
N THR A 381 18.47 26.60 -29.53
CA THR A 381 17.05 26.79 -29.87
C THR A 381 16.69 25.97 -31.11
N GLN A 382 15.59 25.23 -31.10
CA GLN A 382 14.85 24.91 -32.32
C GLN A 382 13.34 25.08 -32.11
N LYS A 383 12.80 25.98 -32.95
CA LYS A 383 11.36 26.22 -33.18
C LYS A 383 10.70 25.03 -33.86
N VAL A 384 9.49 24.69 -33.47
CA VAL A 384 8.53 24.00 -34.34
C VAL A 384 7.13 24.61 -34.11
N VAL A 385 6.71 25.26 -35.07
CA VAL A 385 5.45 25.65 -35.73
C VAL A 385 4.15 25.22 -35.07
N GLU A 386 3.30 26.22 -34.83
CA GLU A 386 1.86 26.15 -34.61
C GLU A 386 1.12 25.60 -35.84
N ASN A 387 0.12 24.79 -35.62
CA ASN A 387 -1.01 24.67 -36.53
C ASN A 387 -2.32 24.60 -35.73
N SER A 388 -3.11 25.63 -35.96
CA SER A 388 -4.48 25.80 -35.51
C SER A 388 -5.44 24.88 -36.26
N HIS A 389 -6.37 24.26 -35.54
CA HIS A 389 -7.72 23.98 -36.04
C HIS A 389 -8.74 24.13 -34.92
N GLU A 390 -9.55 25.15 -35.05
CA GLU A 390 -10.82 25.29 -34.32
C GLU A 390 -11.80 24.22 -34.80
N ASP A 391 -12.49 23.59 -33.86
CA ASP A 391 -13.86 23.17 -34.09
C ASP A 391 -14.67 23.23 -32.80
N LYS A 392 -15.81 23.88 -32.97
CA LYS A 392 -16.84 24.12 -31.96
C LYS A 392 -17.54 22.83 -31.61
N LEU A 393 -17.86 22.60 -30.31
CA LEU A 393 -19.20 22.17 -29.89
C LEU A 393 -19.37 22.04 -28.38
N SER A 394 -20.43 22.66 -27.94
CA SER A 394 -21.38 22.34 -26.87
C SER A 394 -20.97 22.44 -25.40
N LYS A 395 -21.73 23.29 -24.75
CA LYS A 395 -21.88 23.50 -23.31
C LYS A 395 -22.09 22.19 -22.56
N ALA A 396 -21.25 21.91 -21.58
CA ALA A 396 -21.54 21.00 -20.49
C ALA A 396 -20.96 21.58 -19.19
N HIS A 397 -21.75 21.54 -18.17
CA HIS A 397 -21.63 22.00 -16.80
C HIS A 397 -20.22 22.18 -16.25
N THR A 398 -19.95 23.38 -15.79
CA THR A 398 -18.74 23.82 -15.09
C THR A 398 -18.69 23.16 -13.70
N THR A 399 -17.97 22.06 -13.59
CA THR A 399 -17.35 21.66 -12.33
C THR A 399 -16.15 22.59 -12.13
N GLN A 400 -16.12 23.31 -11.03
CA GLN A 400 -14.94 24.09 -10.63
C GLN A 400 -13.78 23.12 -10.42
N ALA A 401 -12.97 22.93 -11.47
CA ALA A 401 -11.68 22.31 -11.35
C ALA A 401 -10.77 23.29 -10.60
N LEU A 402 -10.18 22.86 -9.49
CA LEU A 402 -9.10 23.54 -8.82
C LEU A 402 -8.03 23.88 -9.88
N ARG A 403 -7.78 25.16 -10.08
CA ARG A 403 -6.72 25.62 -11.00
C ARG A 403 -5.40 25.02 -10.55
N PRO A 404 -4.63 24.38 -11.45
CA PRO A 404 -3.27 23.96 -11.11
C PRO A 404 -2.46 25.20 -10.75
N SER A 405 -1.92 25.25 -9.56
CA SER A 405 -0.98 26.31 -9.20
C SER A 405 0.28 26.17 -10.06
N THR A 406 0.87 27.28 -10.43
CA THR A 406 2.07 27.42 -11.27
C THR A 406 3.34 26.75 -10.73
N TYR A 407 3.23 25.94 -9.68
CA TYR A 407 4.32 25.19 -9.02
C TYR A 407 4.59 23.80 -9.60
N PHE A 408 3.85 23.37 -10.62
CA PHE A 408 3.96 21.99 -11.16
C PHE A 408 5.31 21.66 -11.82
N LEU A 409 6.08 22.64 -12.24
CA LEU A 409 7.33 22.43 -12.99
C LEU A 409 8.58 22.13 -12.13
N GLN A 410 8.54 22.38 -10.82
CA GLN A 410 9.69 22.10 -9.93
C GLN A 410 9.68 20.69 -9.30
N TRP A 411 8.61 19.90 -9.47
CA TRP A 411 8.37 18.67 -8.71
C TRP A 411 8.47 17.38 -9.53
N ALA A 412 8.89 17.45 -10.80
CA ALA A 412 8.97 16.29 -11.72
C ALA A 412 9.84 15.11 -11.21
N PHE A 413 10.62 15.30 -10.15
CA PHE A 413 11.49 14.28 -9.58
C PHE A 413 10.85 13.45 -8.43
N LEU A 414 9.68 13.84 -7.93
CA LEU A 414 9.08 13.25 -6.74
C LEU A 414 7.99 12.24 -7.04
N PHE A 415 7.39 12.24 -8.23
CA PHE A 415 6.28 11.36 -8.54
C PHE A 415 6.30 10.84 -9.97
N THR A 416 5.73 9.67 -10.16
CA THR A 416 5.41 9.09 -11.47
C THR A 416 3.99 8.59 -11.47
N PHE A 417 3.31 8.77 -12.62
CA PHE A 417 2.01 8.15 -12.87
C PHE A 417 2.23 6.78 -13.51
N THR A 418 1.50 5.78 -13.02
CA THR A 418 1.40 4.48 -13.66
C THR A 418 -0.05 4.26 -14.03
N GLN A 419 -0.30 4.02 -15.32
CA GLN A 419 -1.63 3.70 -15.84
C GLN A 419 -1.78 2.19 -15.92
N PHE A 420 -2.91 1.66 -15.44
CA PHE A 420 -3.33 0.27 -15.63
C PHE A 420 -4.57 0.25 -16.54
N LEU A 421 -4.52 -0.58 -17.57
CA LEU A 421 -5.62 -0.83 -18.50
C LEU A 421 -6.42 -2.05 -18.07
#